data_25b6c3c8aad13b2d303860e1927e602b
#
_entry.id   25b6c3c8aad13b2d303860e1927e602b
#
_cell.length_a   1.000
_cell.length_b   1.000
_cell.length_c   1.000
_cell.angle_alpha   90.00
_cell.angle_beta   90.00
_cell.angle_gamma   90.00
#
_symmetry.space_group_name_H-M   'P 1'
#
loop_
_entity.id
_entity.type
_entity.pdbx_description
1 polymer ?
#
loop_
_entity_poly.entity_id
_entity_poly.type
_entity_poly.pdbx_seq_one_letter_code
_entity_poly.pdbx_strand_id
1 'polypeptide(L)'
;MRLDKYLADMQIGSRKEVKAFIKKGLVTVNEQVIKSDKFQVDETKDIVKFEEEVIRYQKEFYYLLNKPQGVISATIDDYEETVLDLFSDEDYREDLFPVGRLDKDTEGLLLITNDGALSHRLLSPKRHVPKEYYVEVQGCLTKEDQEKMAAGLKIDGGEICLPAELKILAVDESSQCSSAQLILHEGKFHQVKRMMQACGKAVTYLQRVRMGNLFLPDDITLGEYRELTAEELTLLQQK
;
A
#
# COMPACT_ATOMS: atom_id res chain seq x y z
N MET A 1 -23.31 3.16 -16.93
CA MET A 1 -23.76 2.12 -15.94
C MET A 1 -25.10 2.44 -15.35
N ARG A 2 -25.73 1.54 -14.51
CA ARG A 2 -26.99 1.85 -13.83
C ARG A 2 -26.77 2.86 -12.69
N LEU A 3 -27.68 3.80 -12.52
CA LEU A 3 -27.62 4.84 -11.48
C LEU A 3 -27.59 4.26 -10.05
N ASP A 4 -28.36 3.19 -9.77
CA ASP A 4 -28.35 2.54 -8.46
C ASP A 4 -26.98 1.89 -8.15
N LYS A 5 -26.30 1.37 -9.16
CA LYS A 5 -24.95 0.85 -9.01
C LYS A 5 -23.94 1.98 -8.81
N TYR A 6 -24.02 3.03 -9.63
CA TYR A 6 -23.16 4.22 -9.55
C TYR A 6 -23.10 4.77 -8.12
N LEU A 7 -24.26 5.04 -7.52
CA LEU A 7 -24.35 5.61 -6.17
C LEU A 7 -23.93 4.63 -5.07
N ALA A 8 -24.22 3.34 -5.24
CA ALA A 8 -23.78 2.33 -4.28
C ALA A 8 -22.26 2.11 -4.33
N ASP A 9 -21.66 2.09 -5.53
CA ASP A 9 -20.22 2.01 -5.69
C ASP A 9 -19.50 3.24 -5.05
N MET A 10 -20.18 4.40 -5.00
CA MET A 10 -19.68 5.62 -4.35
C MET A 10 -20.11 5.75 -2.87
N GLN A 11 -20.53 4.65 -2.26
CA GLN A 11 -20.87 4.54 -0.82
C GLN A 11 -21.96 5.50 -0.33
N ILE A 12 -22.81 6.01 -1.23
CA ILE A 12 -23.98 6.85 -0.82
C ILE A 12 -24.97 6.03 0.01
N GLY A 13 -24.91 4.72 -0.06
CA GLY A 13 -25.70 3.77 0.71
C GLY A 13 -25.75 2.40 0.04
N SER A 14 -26.32 1.43 0.75
CA SER A 14 -26.60 0.12 0.17
C SER A 14 -27.51 0.25 -1.07
N ARG A 15 -27.48 -0.71 -1.97
CA ARG A 15 -28.34 -0.71 -3.16
C ARG A 15 -29.83 -0.53 -2.84
N LYS A 16 -30.28 -0.97 -1.65
CA LYS A 16 -31.67 -0.82 -1.20
C LYS A 16 -31.97 0.62 -0.81
N GLU A 17 -31.07 1.25 -0.07
CA GLU A 17 -31.18 2.65 0.35
C GLU A 17 -31.10 3.60 -0.84
N VAL A 18 -30.11 3.40 -1.71
CA VAL A 18 -29.94 4.19 -2.94
C VAL A 18 -31.22 4.17 -3.81
N LYS A 19 -31.86 3.01 -3.98
CA LYS A 19 -33.14 2.93 -4.70
C LYS A 19 -34.23 3.75 -4.01
N ALA A 20 -34.25 3.81 -2.68
CA ALA A 20 -35.19 4.65 -1.95
C ALA A 20 -34.88 6.15 -2.15
N PHE A 21 -33.62 6.55 -2.14
CA PHE A 21 -33.18 7.93 -2.40
C PHE A 21 -33.58 8.39 -3.82
N ILE A 22 -33.32 7.55 -4.83
CA ILE A 22 -33.69 7.82 -6.22
C ILE A 22 -35.23 8.02 -6.33
N LYS A 23 -36.04 7.12 -5.72
CA LYS A 23 -37.50 7.24 -5.74
C LYS A 23 -38.03 8.52 -5.06
N LYS A 24 -37.36 8.96 -3.98
CA LYS A 24 -37.67 10.22 -3.28
C LYS A 24 -37.28 11.45 -4.09
N GLY A 25 -36.55 11.32 -5.18
CA GLY A 25 -36.12 12.43 -6.02
C GLY A 25 -34.89 13.19 -5.48
N LEU A 26 -34.09 12.57 -4.61
CA LEU A 26 -32.87 13.16 -4.04
C LEU A 26 -31.68 13.11 -4.99
N VAL A 27 -31.85 12.50 -6.16
CA VAL A 27 -30.77 12.30 -7.14
C VAL A 27 -31.10 13.02 -8.43
N THR A 28 -30.15 13.82 -8.92
CA THR A 28 -30.21 14.43 -10.24
C THR A 28 -29.11 13.92 -11.15
N VAL A 29 -29.38 13.87 -12.44
CA VAL A 29 -28.38 13.64 -13.48
C VAL A 29 -28.54 14.77 -14.50
N ASN A 30 -27.47 15.53 -14.73
CA ASN A 30 -27.48 16.72 -15.59
C ASN A 30 -28.64 17.69 -15.24
N GLU A 31 -28.76 18.00 -13.95
CA GLU A 31 -29.79 18.88 -13.34
C GLU A 31 -31.24 18.34 -13.45
N GLN A 32 -31.45 17.14 -13.95
CA GLN A 32 -32.77 16.52 -14.04
C GLN A 32 -32.99 15.51 -12.90
N VAL A 33 -34.08 15.62 -12.14
CA VAL A 33 -34.45 14.66 -11.11
C VAL A 33 -34.76 13.30 -11.73
N ILE A 34 -34.04 12.28 -11.33
CA ILE A 34 -34.22 10.92 -11.79
C ILE A 34 -34.97 10.10 -10.73
N LYS A 35 -36.01 9.39 -11.14
CA LYS A 35 -36.83 8.51 -10.26
C LYS A 35 -36.69 7.01 -10.60
N SER A 36 -35.97 6.69 -11.66
CA SER A 36 -35.70 5.30 -12.10
C SER A 36 -34.33 4.84 -11.64
N ASP A 37 -34.28 3.83 -10.78
CA ASP A 37 -33.05 3.19 -10.35
C ASP A 37 -32.27 2.50 -11.48
N LYS A 38 -32.96 2.19 -12.58
CA LYS A 38 -32.38 1.58 -13.79
C LYS A 38 -31.88 2.59 -14.81
N PHE A 39 -31.98 3.88 -14.53
CA PHE A 39 -31.45 4.93 -15.41
C PHE A 39 -29.98 4.64 -15.74
N GLN A 40 -29.61 4.80 -17.01
CA GLN A 40 -28.23 4.60 -17.45
C GLN A 40 -27.46 5.90 -17.37
N VAL A 41 -26.35 5.88 -16.66
CA VAL A 41 -25.42 7.01 -16.50
C VAL A 41 -24.15 6.72 -17.28
N ASP A 42 -23.67 7.72 -18.02
CA ASP A 42 -22.31 7.74 -18.58
C ASP A 42 -21.38 8.35 -17.52
N GLU A 43 -20.58 7.50 -16.87
CA GLU A 43 -19.69 7.90 -15.76
C GLU A 43 -18.60 8.90 -16.16
N THR A 44 -18.43 9.13 -17.45
CA THR A 44 -17.40 10.06 -17.96
C THR A 44 -17.97 11.41 -18.41
N LYS A 45 -19.28 11.51 -18.58
CA LYS A 45 -19.95 12.70 -19.15
C LYS A 45 -21.05 13.25 -18.29
N ASP A 46 -21.81 12.37 -17.60
CA ASP A 46 -22.96 12.80 -16.81
C ASP A 46 -22.53 13.34 -15.46
N ILE A 47 -23.16 14.45 -15.04
CA ILE A 47 -22.99 15.02 -13.71
C ILE A 47 -24.09 14.45 -12.83
N VAL A 48 -23.70 13.57 -11.92
CA VAL A 48 -24.63 13.00 -10.92
C VAL A 48 -24.52 13.79 -9.63
N LYS A 49 -25.67 14.17 -9.05
CA LYS A 49 -25.72 14.79 -7.73
C LYS A 49 -26.63 13.99 -6.80
N PHE A 50 -26.25 13.94 -5.54
CA PHE A 50 -27.07 13.47 -4.43
C PHE A 50 -27.25 14.62 -3.42
N GLU A 51 -28.48 15.03 -3.12
CA GLU A 51 -28.78 16.17 -2.23
C GLU A 51 -27.94 17.43 -2.55
N GLU A 52 -27.84 17.78 -3.85
CA GLU A 52 -27.06 18.90 -4.41
C GLU A 52 -25.53 18.69 -4.44
N GLU A 53 -24.98 17.67 -3.82
CA GLU A 53 -23.56 17.36 -3.87
C GLU A 53 -23.22 16.56 -5.12
N VAL A 54 -22.15 16.98 -5.82
CA VAL A 54 -21.67 16.29 -7.03
C VAL A 54 -20.93 15.02 -6.63
N ILE A 55 -21.47 13.88 -7.04
CA ILE A 55 -20.85 12.57 -6.87
C ILE A 55 -20.04 12.23 -8.11
N ARG A 56 -18.73 12.16 -7.98
CA ARG A 56 -17.84 11.75 -9.06
C ARG A 56 -17.59 10.26 -8.97
N TYR A 57 -17.80 9.54 -10.08
CA TYR A 57 -17.51 8.12 -10.13
C TYR A 57 -16.01 7.87 -10.12
N GLN A 58 -15.56 7.09 -9.17
CA GLN A 58 -14.20 6.57 -9.09
C GLN A 58 -14.28 5.07 -8.86
N LYS A 59 -13.69 4.30 -9.76
CA LYS A 59 -13.73 2.83 -9.68
C LYS A 59 -12.57 2.27 -8.87
N GLU A 60 -11.39 2.85 -9.02
CA GLU A 60 -10.16 2.36 -8.44
C GLU A 60 -9.58 3.45 -7.53
N PHE A 61 -9.21 3.07 -6.33
CA PHE A 61 -8.67 3.94 -5.30
C PHE A 61 -7.24 3.53 -5.01
N TYR A 62 -6.38 4.52 -4.81
CA TYR A 62 -4.95 4.30 -4.62
C TYR A 62 -4.47 5.24 -3.52
N TYR A 63 -4.11 4.67 -2.37
CA TYR A 63 -3.57 5.41 -1.24
C TYR A 63 -2.14 4.99 -0.96
N LEU A 64 -1.33 5.97 -0.59
CA LEU A 64 -0.02 5.78 0.00
C LEU A 64 -0.17 5.99 1.50
N LEU A 65 0.18 4.98 2.27
CA LEU A 65 0.22 5.00 3.73
C LEU A 65 1.69 4.94 4.16
N ASN A 66 2.10 5.84 5.07
CA ASN A 66 3.32 5.67 5.85
C ASN A 66 2.98 4.82 7.08
N LYS A 67 3.02 3.50 6.91
CA LYS A 67 2.60 2.54 7.93
C LYS A 67 3.40 2.72 9.22
N PRO A 68 2.77 2.91 10.38
CA PRO A 68 3.45 2.94 11.67
C PRO A 68 3.71 1.53 12.18
N GLN A 69 4.52 1.40 13.23
CA GLN A 69 4.59 0.17 14.02
C GLN A 69 3.28 -0.06 14.79
N GLY A 70 3.04 -1.29 15.20
CA GLY A 70 1.91 -1.66 16.04
C GLY A 70 0.69 -2.16 15.26
N VAL A 71 0.51 -1.77 14.00
CA VAL A 71 -0.60 -2.23 13.15
C VAL A 71 -0.17 -3.31 12.16
N ILE A 72 -1.06 -4.24 11.85
CA ILE A 72 -0.81 -5.33 10.91
C ILE A 72 -1.30 -4.98 9.50
N SER A 73 -0.63 -5.53 8.47
CA SER A 73 -1.02 -5.40 7.06
C SER A 73 -2.13 -6.38 6.69
N ALA A 74 -3.32 -6.16 7.26
CA ALA A 74 -4.54 -6.92 7.02
C ALA A 74 -5.71 -5.99 6.71
N THR A 75 -6.81 -6.51 6.19
CA THR A 75 -8.04 -5.77 5.95
C THR A 75 -8.95 -5.74 7.16
N ILE A 76 -8.94 -6.82 7.94
CA ILE A 76 -9.70 -6.97 9.18
C ILE A 76 -8.99 -7.99 10.07
N ASP A 77 -9.03 -7.80 11.37
CA ASP A 77 -8.57 -8.76 12.38
C ASP A 77 -9.40 -8.57 13.66
N ASP A 78 -9.63 -9.66 14.40
CA ASP A 78 -10.46 -9.62 15.62
C ASP A 78 -9.70 -9.14 16.86
N TYR A 79 -8.36 -9.11 16.82
CA TYR A 79 -7.50 -8.87 17.97
C TYR A 79 -6.48 -7.76 17.77
N GLU A 80 -6.11 -7.51 16.54
CA GLU A 80 -5.02 -6.60 16.20
C GLU A 80 -5.53 -5.46 15.33
N GLU A 81 -5.06 -4.26 15.61
CA GLU A 81 -5.31 -3.09 14.76
C GLU A 81 -4.70 -3.28 13.38
N THR A 82 -5.48 -3.03 12.34
CA THR A 82 -5.08 -3.20 10.94
C THR A 82 -4.72 -1.88 10.28
N VAL A 83 -4.09 -1.94 9.12
CA VAL A 83 -3.78 -0.73 8.34
C VAL A 83 -5.05 -0.03 7.81
N LEU A 84 -6.20 -0.71 7.73
CA LEU A 84 -7.46 -0.09 7.33
C LEU A 84 -8.18 0.62 8.47
N ASP A 85 -7.88 0.28 9.73
CA ASP A 85 -8.41 0.99 10.90
C ASP A 85 -7.83 2.40 11.04
N LEU A 86 -6.75 2.72 10.29
CA LEU A 86 -6.17 4.07 10.22
C LEU A 86 -6.93 5.02 9.28
N PHE A 87 -7.84 4.48 8.46
CA PHE A 87 -8.59 5.27 7.48
C PHE A 87 -9.77 5.97 8.14
N SER A 88 -10.07 7.19 7.69
CA SER A 88 -11.29 7.90 8.07
C SER A 88 -12.53 7.18 7.55
N ASP A 89 -13.69 7.40 8.16
CA ASP A 89 -14.97 6.84 7.69
C ASP A 89 -15.29 7.25 6.24
N GLU A 90 -14.79 8.40 5.79
CA GLU A 90 -15.02 8.92 4.43
C GLU A 90 -14.19 8.17 3.39
N ASP A 91 -12.95 7.79 3.73
CA ASP A 91 -12.02 7.12 2.82
C ASP A 91 -12.07 5.59 2.95
N TYR A 92 -12.57 5.07 4.07
CA TYR A 92 -12.70 3.63 4.28
C TYR A 92 -13.65 2.99 3.28
N ARG A 93 -13.22 1.88 2.69
CA ARG A 93 -14.02 1.04 1.79
C ARG A 93 -13.76 -0.44 2.07
N GLU A 94 -14.83 -1.22 2.07
CA GLU A 94 -14.74 -2.68 2.30
C GLU A 94 -13.90 -3.42 1.24
N ASP A 95 -13.74 -2.82 0.04
CA ASP A 95 -12.99 -3.42 -1.07
C ASP A 95 -11.50 -3.04 -1.08
N LEU A 96 -11.03 -2.18 -0.17
CA LEU A 96 -9.61 -1.81 -0.04
C LEU A 96 -8.79 -2.95 0.59
N PHE A 97 -7.56 -3.09 0.13
CA PHE A 97 -6.58 -4.03 0.69
C PHE A 97 -5.15 -3.52 0.52
N PRO A 98 -4.21 -3.94 1.40
CA PRO A 98 -2.82 -3.58 1.29
C PRO A 98 -2.11 -4.34 0.14
N VAL A 99 -1.26 -3.63 -0.59
CA VAL A 99 -0.40 -4.19 -1.65
C VAL A 99 0.85 -4.82 -1.03
N GLY A 100 0.73 -6.08 -0.71
CA GLY A 100 1.73 -6.82 0.07
C GLY A 100 1.60 -6.56 1.56
N ARG A 101 2.60 -7.04 2.30
CA ARG A 101 2.60 -6.93 3.76
C ARG A 101 3.92 -6.39 4.26
N LEU A 102 3.84 -5.52 5.24
CA LEU A 102 4.92 -5.17 6.16
C LEU A 102 4.62 -5.80 7.51
N ASP A 103 5.66 -6.22 8.22
CA ASP A 103 5.52 -6.79 9.54
C ASP A 103 4.93 -5.74 10.52
N LYS A 104 4.38 -6.18 11.65
CA LYS A 104 3.78 -5.31 12.66
C LYS A 104 4.75 -4.23 13.17
N ASP A 105 6.02 -4.58 13.28
CA ASP A 105 7.12 -3.72 13.75
C ASP A 105 7.91 -3.04 12.61
N THR A 106 7.46 -3.19 11.35
CA THR A 106 8.07 -2.56 10.17
C THR A 106 7.25 -1.34 9.75
N GLU A 107 7.93 -0.25 9.48
CA GLU A 107 7.35 1.04 9.09
C GLU A 107 7.45 1.29 7.58
N GLY A 108 6.82 2.38 7.15
CA GLY A 108 7.06 3.02 5.86
C GLY A 108 6.03 2.74 4.80
N LEU A 109 6.44 2.88 3.55
CA LEU A 109 5.58 2.90 2.38
C LEU A 109 4.76 1.62 2.24
N LEU A 110 3.45 1.73 2.37
CA LEU A 110 2.49 0.68 2.05
C LEU A 110 1.39 1.26 1.15
N LEU A 111 1.16 0.61 0.03
CA LEU A 111 0.06 0.97 -0.87
C LEU A 111 -1.21 0.27 -0.42
N ILE A 112 -2.33 1.01 -0.43
CA ILE A 112 -3.67 0.50 -0.18
C ILE A 112 -4.51 0.79 -1.42
N THR A 113 -5.21 -0.22 -1.94
CA THR A 113 -6.00 -0.08 -3.17
C THR A 113 -7.08 -1.15 -3.27
N ASN A 114 -8.03 -0.97 -4.17
CA ASN A 114 -8.95 -2.02 -4.64
C ASN A 114 -8.61 -2.54 -6.06
N ASP A 115 -7.49 -2.07 -6.66
CA ASP A 115 -6.99 -2.57 -7.96
C ASP A 115 -6.14 -3.84 -7.80
N GLY A 116 -6.81 -4.99 -7.92
CA GLY A 116 -6.14 -6.30 -7.88
C GLY A 116 -5.12 -6.52 -9.01
N ALA A 117 -5.29 -5.88 -10.16
CA ALA A 117 -4.36 -6.02 -11.28
C ALA A 117 -3.04 -5.30 -11.01
N LEU A 118 -3.10 -4.06 -10.46
CA LEU A 118 -1.92 -3.33 -10.01
C LEU A 118 -1.20 -4.11 -8.89
N SER A 119 -1.94 -4.56 -7.88
CA SER A 119 -1.38 -5.33 -6.76
C SER A 119 -0.65 -6.59 -7.25
N HIS A 120 -1.30 -7.39 -8.09
CA HIS A 120 -0.67 -8.57 -8.68
C HIS A 120 0.60 -8.23 -9.48
N ARG A 121 0.59 -7.13 -10.21
CA ARG A 121 1.76 -6.67 -10.99
C ARG A 121 2.93 -6.30 -10.08
N LEU A 122 2.69 -5.59 -8.98
CA LEU A 122 3.72 -5.14 -8.03
C LEU A 122 4.28 -6.27 -7.16
N LEU A 123 3.46 -7.28 -6.87
CA LEU A 123 3.83 -8.37 -5.98
C LEU A 123 4.34 -9.62 -6.70
N SER A 124 4.10 -9.74 -8.01
CA SER A 124 4.50 -10.93 -8.78
C SER A 124 6.01 -11.17 -8.71
N PRO A 125 6.47 -12.34 -8.25
CA PRO A 125 7.90 -12.67 -8.20
C PRO A 125 8.59 -12.59 -9.57
N LYS A 126 7.83 -12.84 -10.65
CA LYS A 126 8.35 -12.80 -12.03
C LYS A 126 8.69 -11.38 -12.52
N ARG A 127 8.18 -10.36 -11.85
CA ARG A 127 8.41 -8.97 -12.25
C ARG A 127 9.59 -8.32 -11.53
N HIS A 128 10.07 -8.93 -10.46
CA HIS A 128 11.22 -8.46 -9.70
C HIS A 128 11.14 -6.98 -9.31
N VAL A 129 9.92 -6.49 -8.99
CA VAL A 129 9.71 -5.09 -8.60
C VAL A 129 10.58 -4.78 -7.38
N PRO A 130 11.50 -3.80 -7.47
CA PRO A 130 12.41 -3.48 -6.39
C PRO A 130 11.66 -2.92 -5.18
N LYS A 131 12.11 -3.30 -4.00
CA LYS A 131 11.67 -2.75 -2.72
C LYS A 131 12.91 -2.34 -1.96
N GLU A 132 12.98 -1.09 -1.57
CA GLU A 132 14.11 -0.54 -0.83
C GLU A 132 13.72 -0.28 0.62
N TYR A 133 14.63 -0.68 1.49
CA TYR A 133 14.47 -0.56 2.92
C TYR A 133 15.63 0.23 3.51
N TYR A 134 15.32 1.15 4.43
CA TYR A 134 16.26 1.62 5.41
C TYR A 134 16.24 0.65 6.59
N VAL A 135 17.41 0.23 7.05
CA VAL A 135 17.55 -0.76 8.12
C VAL A 135 18.62 -0.33 9.11
N GLU A 136 18.30 -0.44 10.39
CA GLU A 136 19.28 -0.35 11.47
C GLU A 136 19.45 -1.72 12.11
N VAL A 137 20.70 -2.05 12.45
CA VAL A 137 21.04 -3.34 13.01
C VAL A 137 21.98 -3.19 14.21
N GLN A 138 21.83 -4.07 15.19
CA GLN A 138 22.85 -4.37 16.16
C GLN A 138 23.91 -5.24 15.47
N GLY A 139 25.17 -4.81 15.51
CA GLY A 139 26.33 -5.40 14.87
C GLY A 139 26.90 -4.51 13.75
N CYS A 140 28.23 -4.58 13.55
CA CYS A 140 28.92 -3.83 12.51
C CYS A 140 28.74 -4.53 11.15
N LEU A 141 28.08 -3.88 10.21
CA LEU A 141 28.00 -4.33 8.83
C LEU A 141 29.35 -4.18 8.15
N THR A 142 29.70 -5.14 7.30
CA THR A 142 30.99 -5.23 6.64
C THR A 142 30.83 -5.37 5.12
N LYS A 143 31.96 -5.20 4.40
CA LYS A 143 31.99 -5.47 2.97
C LYS A 143 31.69 -6.94 2.64
N GLU A 144 32.06 -7.87 3.51
CA GLU A 144 31.71 -9.29 3.35
C GLU A 144 30.20 -9.52 3.39
N ASP A 145 29.48 -8.80 4.27
CA ASP A 145 28.01 -8.87 4.31
C ASP A 145 27.38 -8.37 3.00
N GLN A 146 27.93 -7.29 2.40
CA GLN A 146 27.49 -6.81 1.09
C GLN A 146 27.72 -7.86 -0.01
N GLU A 147 28.90 -8.49 -0.03
CA GLU A 147 29.26 -9.51 -1.02
C GLU A 147 28.37 -10.76 -0.89
N LYS A 148 28.09 -11.20 0.34
CA LYS A 148 27.16 -12.31 0.60
C LYS A 148 25.74 -12.02 0.08
N MET A 149 25.23 -10.82 0.34
CA MET A 149 23.89 -10.42 -0.14
C MET A 149 23.83 -10.30 -1.65
N ALA A 150 24.87 -9.74 -2.28
CA ALA A 150 24.97 -9.63 -3.73
C ALA A 150 25.12 -10.99 -4.45
N ALA A 151 25.66 -11.99 -3.79
CA ALA A 151 25.76 -13.35 -4.34
C ALA A 151 24.47 -14.17 -4.19
N GLY A 152 23.50 -13.70 -3.39
CA GLY A 152 22.34 -14.47 -2.99
C GLY A 152 22.60 -15.25 -1.70
N LEU A 153 21.91 -14.86 -0.64
CA LEU A 153 22.15 -15.34 0.71
C LEU A 153 21.23 -16.52 1.04
N LYS A 154 21.81 -17.57 1.62
CA LYS A 154 21.00 -18.65 2.22
C LYS A 154 20.57 -18.22 3.62
N ILE A 155 19.26 -18.24 3.84
CA ILE A 155 18.62 -17.92 5.12
C ILE A 155 18.18 -19.21 5.83
N ASP A 156 17.71 -19.07 7.06
CA ASP A 156 17.16 -20.19 7.84
C ASP A 156 16.06 -20.95 7.08
N GLY A 157 15.82 -22.21 7.45
CA GLY A 157 14.91 -23.08 6.70
C GLY A 157 15.45 -23.53 5.33
N GLY A 158 16.67 -23.13 4.96
CA GLY A 158 17.33 -23.56 3.72
C GLY A 158 16.95 -22.78 2.48
N GLU A 159 16.14 -21.72 2.61
CA GLU A 159 15.76 -20.86 1.49
C GLU A 159 16.95 -20.04 0.99
N ILE A 160 17.04 -19.88 -0.32
CA ILE A 160 18.03 -19.00 -0.96
C ILE A 160 17.33 -17.74 -1.43
N CYS A 161 17.86 -16.58 -1.01
CA CYS A 161 17.40 -15.28 -1.47
C CYS A 161 17.99 -14.95 -2.83
N LEU A 162 17.26 -14.20 -3.64
CA LEU A 162 17.80 -13.56 -4.83
C LEU A 162 18.94 -12.59 -4.42
N PRO A 163 19.88 -12.27 -5.33
CA PRO A 163 20.84 -11.22 -5.13
C PRO A 163 20.17 -9.92 -4.65
N ALA A 164 20.75 -9.30 -3.64
CA ALA A 164 20.28 -8.08 -3.03
C ALA A 164 21.40 -7.04 -2.96
N GLU A 165 21.03 -5.77 -3.05
CA GLU A 165 22.00 -4.68 -2.98
C GLU A 165 21.99 -4.07 -1.58
N LEU A 166 23.07 -4.27 -0.83
CA LEU A 166 23.28 -3.66 0.48
C LEU A 166 24.25 -2.49 0.36
N LYS A 167 23.80 -1.30 0.72
CA LYS A 167 24.64 -0.11 0.84
C LYS A 167 24.76 0.31 2.29
N ILE A 168 25.91 0.13 2.89
CA ILE A 168 26.19 0.56 4.27
C ILE A 168 26.25 2.09 4.29
N LEU A 169 25.48 2.72 5.18
CA LEU A 169 25.40 4.16 5.36
C LEU A 169 26.31 4.62 6.50
N ALA A 170 26.24 3.94 7.63
CA ALA A 170 27.05 4.22 8.80
C ALA A 170 27.36 2.95 9.59
N VAL A 171 28.52 2.96 10.25
CA VAL A 171 28.94 1.94 11.20
C VAL A 171 29.49 2.65 12.43
N ASP A 172 28.91 2.37 13.59
CA ASP A 172 29.43 2.80 14.88
C ASP A 172 30.00 1.60 15.63
N GLU A 173 31.30 1.49 15.62
CA GLU A 173 32.03 0.42 16.29
C GLU A 173 31.89 0.49 17.81
N SER A 174 31.68 1.69 18.38
CA SER A 174 31.58 1.90 19.81
C SER A 174 30.26 1.35 20.39
N SER A 175 29.16 1.57 19.71
CA SER A 175 27.83 1.03 20.05
C SER A 175 27.53 -0.32 19.39
N GLN A 176 28.42 -0.78 18.52
CA GLN A 176 28.20 -1.99 17.69
C GLN A 176 26.89 -1.91 16.91
N CYS A 177 26.60 -0.76 16.28
CA CYS A 177 25.40 -0.52 15.47
C CYS A 177 25.78 -0.12 14.04
N SER A 178 24.89 -0.42 13.11
CA SER A 178 25.04 0.02 11.72
C SER A 178 23.70 0.39 11.11
N SER A 179 23.73 1.30 10.14
CA SER A 179 22.57 1.59 9.27
C SER A 179 22.93 1.34 7.81
N ALA A 180 21.93 0.92 7.05
CA ALA A 180 22.11 0.59 5.63
C ALA A 180 20.82 0.81 4.82
N GLN A 181 21.00 0.92 3.49
CA GLN A 181 19.93 0.73 2.50
C GLN A 181 20.03 -0.68 1.94
N LEU A 182 18.90 -1.37 1.83
CA LEU A 182 18.82 -2.72 1.27
C LEU A 182 17.75 -2.76 0.18
N ILE A 183 18.12 -3.15 -1.05
CA ILE A 183 17.21 -3.31 -2.17
C ILE A 183 16.98 -4.79 -2.43
N LEU A 184 15.71 -5.20 -2.40
CA LEU A 184 15.25 -6.56 -2.68
C LEU A 184 14.39 -6.60 -3.94
N HIS A 185 14.46 -7.70 -4.69
CA HIS A 185 13.65 -7.97 -5.89
C HIS A 185 12.61 -9.09 -5.69
N GLU A 186 12.37 -9.46 -4.45
CA GLU A 186 11.42 -10.47 -4.00
C GLU A 186 10.82 -10.07 -2.65
N GLY A 187 10.00 -10.95 -2.04
CA GLY A 187 9.42 -10.70 -0.73
C GLY A 187 9.08 -12.00 -0.02
N LYS A 188 10.07 -12.59 0.68
CA LYS A 188 9.86 -13.75 1.55
C LYS A 188 9.41 -13.30 2.94
N PHE A 189 8.88 -14.24 3.70
CA PHE A 189 8.49 -14.00 5.09
C PHE A 189 9.67 -13.50 5.92
N HIS A 190 9.50 -12.34 6.56
CA HIS A 190 10.51 -11.64 7.39
C HIS A 190 11.91 -11.55 6.70
N GLN A 191 11.95 -11.35 5.39
CA GLN A 191 13.17 -11.56 4.59
C GLN A 191 14.34 -10.72 5.06
N VAL A 192 14.15 -9.39 5.27
CA VAL A 192 15.26 -8.50 5.70
C VAL A 192 15.82 -8.96 7.04
N LYS A 193 14.98 -9.29 8.02
CA LYS A 193 15.39 -9.74 9.36
C LYS A 193 16.18 -11.04 9.28
N ARG A 194 15.70 -12.02 8.50
CA ARG A 194 16.33 -13.32 8.30
C ARG A 194 17.67 -13.18 7.55
N MET A 195 17.76 -12.27 6.58
CA MET A 195 19.03 -12.00 5.87
C MET A 195 20.06 -11.37 6.81
N MET A 196 19.67 -10.38 7.60
CA MET A 196 20.56 -9.76 8.59
C MET A 196 21.00 -10.77 9.65
N GLN A 197 20.10 -11.62 10.12
CA GLN A 197 20.41 -12.71 11.05
C GLN A 197 21.42 -13.71 10.47
N ALA A 198 21.32 -14.04 9.18
CA ALA A 198 22.27 -14.92 8.49
C ALA A 198 23.67 -14.28 8.37
N CYS A 199 23.76 -12.95 8.44
CA CYS A 199 25.02 -12.20 8.58
C CYS A 199 25.44 -12.00 10.05
N GLY A 200 24.75 -12.60 11.02
CA GLY A 200 25.05 -12.43 12.46
C GLY A 200 24.66 -11.06 13.02
N LYS A 201 23.71 -10.37 12.40
CA LYS A 201 23.19 -9.06 12.81
C LYS A 201 21.71 -9.18 13.24
N ALA A 202 21.28 -8.32 14.16
CA ALA A 202 19.88 -8.23 14.56
C ALA A 202 19.29 -6.89 14.12
N VAL A 203 18.17 -6.94 13.38
CA VAL A 203 17.45 -5.72 12.98
C VAL A 203 16.83 -5.06 14.20
N THR A 204 17.11 -3.78 14.40
CA THR A 204 16.56 -2.95 15.47
C THR A 204 15.52 -1.95 14.95
N TYR A 205 15.63 -1.55 13.69
CA TYR A 205 14.65 -0.69 13.00
C TYR A 205 14.58 -1.07 11.52
N LEU A 206 13.36 -1.02 10.96
CA LEU A 206 13.13 -1.35 9.56
C LEU A 206 12.03 -0.47 8.99
N GLN A 207 12.34 0.22 7.89
CA GLN A 207 11.38 1.05 7.16
C GLN A 207 11.47 0.78 5.66
N ARG A 208 10.35 0.52 5.01
CA ARG A 208 10.31 0.48 3.54
C ARG A 208 10.19 1.89 2.99
N VAL A 209 11.20 2.33 2.27
CA VAL A 209 11.29 3.69 1.71
C VAL A 209 10.92 3.77 0.24
N ARG A 210 10.85 2.62 -0.50
CA ARG A 210 10.52 2.60 -1.92
C ARG A 210 9.86 1.28 -2.34
N MET A 211 8.94 1.39 -3.30
CA MET A 211 8.37 0.26 -4.04
C MET A 211 8.30 0.60 -5.53
N GLY A 212 8.97 -0.19 -6.38
CA GLY A 212 9.14 0.16 -7.79
C GLY A 212 9.91 1.48 -7.94
N ASN A 213 9.33 2.43 -8.64
CA ASN A 213 9.86 3.78 -8.81
C ASN A 213 9.23 4.81 -7.85
N LEU A 214 8.32 4.38 -6.97
CA LEU A 214 7.68 5.26 -5.99
C LEU A 214 8.46 5.25 -4.68
N PHE A 215 8.90 6.42 -4.25
CA PHE A 215 9.51 6.65 -2.94
C PHE A 215 8.47 7.11 -1.93
N LEU A 216 8.72 6.82 -0.66
CA LEU A 216 7.96 7.40 0.45
C LEU A 216 8.26 8.89 0.50
N PRO A 217 7.26 9.78 0.35
CA PRO A 217 7.46 11.21 0.45
C PRO A 217 7.79 11.65 1.89
N ASP A 218 8.62 12.69 2.04
CA ASP A 218 9.02 13.24 3.33
C ASP A 218 7.89 14.00 4.06
N ASP A 219 6.83 14.35 3.34
CA ASP A 219 5.69 15.14 3.84
C ASP A 219 4.57 14.30 4.47
N ILE A 220 4.71 12.95 4.48
CA ILE A 220 3.74 12.04 5.09
C ILE A 220 4.33 11.46 6.37
N THR A 221 3.77 11.83 7.51
CA THR A 221 4.23 11.33 8.81
C THR A 221 3.72 9.91 9.09
N LEU A 222 4.29 9.24 10.10
CA LEU A 222 3.87 7.88 10.48
C LEU A 222 2.38 7.84 10.84
N GLY A 223 1.66 6.91 10.26
CA GLY A 223 0.21 6.74 10.43
C GLY A 223 -0.63 7.56 9.46
N GLU A 224 -0.06 8.52 8.76
CA GLU A 224 -0.76 9.31 7.75
C GLU A 224 -0.83 8.58 6.41
N TYR A 225 -1.90 8.85 5.69
CA TYR A 225 -2.11 8.39 4.32
C TYR A 225 -2.68 9.51 3.46
N ARG A 226 -2.55 9.37 2.16
CA ARG A 226 -3.23 10.21 1.16
C ARG A 226 -3.42 9.46 -0.15
N GLU A 227 -4.29 9.96 -1.00
CA GLU A 227 -4.37 9.46 -2.37
C GLU A 227 -3.04 9.65 -3.12
N LEU A 228 -2.74 8.71 -4.04
CA LEU A 228 -1.64 8.86 -4.98
C LEU A 228 -1.97 9.95 -6.01
N THR A 229 -0.98 10.75 -6.36
CA THR A 229 -1.08 11.62 -7.53
C THR A 229 -1.05 10.79 -8.83
N ALA A 230 -1.46 11.40 -9.94
CA ALA A 230 -1.41 10.74 -11.26
C ALA A 230 0.04 10.40 -11.68
N GLU A 231 0.99 11.25 -11.30
CA GLU A 231 2.42 11.03 -11.53
C GLU A 231 2.93 9.82 -10.73
N GLU A 232 2.59 9.73 -9.46
CA GLU A 232 2.96 8.61 -8.58
C GLU A 232 2.38 7.29 -9.06
N LEU A 233 1.11 7.29 -9.49
CA LEU A 233 0.49 6.12 -10.07
C LEU A 233 1.20 5.69 -11.37
N THR A 234 1.64 6.66 -12.19
CA THR A 234 2.44 6.40 -13.39
C THR A 234 3.78 5.76 -13.04
N LEU A 235 4.48 6.22 -11.99
CA LEU A 235 5.74 5.63 -11.52
C LEU A 235 5.58 4.15 -11.14
N LEU A 236 4.45 3.77 -10.53
CA LEU A 236 4.15 2.38 -10.18
C LEU A 236 3.80 1.51 -11.40
N GLN A 237 3.37 2.12 -12.50
CA GLN A 237 2.99 1.41 -13.72
C GLN A 237 4.17 1.23 -14.69
N GLN A 238 5.23 2.01 -14.55
CA GLN A 238 6.46 1.88 -15.33
C GLN A 238 7.20 0.58 -14.99
N LYS A 239 7.94 0.05 -15.98
CA LYS A 239 8.79 -1.14 -15.83
C LYS A 239 10.14 -0.76 -15.25
#